data_d280df62ab3fcfe3f21cf4ef01006c85
#
_entry.id   d280df62ab3fcfe3f21cf4ef01006c85
#
_cell.length_a   1.000
_cell.length_b   1.000
_cell.length_c   1.000
_cell.angle_alpha   90.00
_cell.angle_beta   90.00
_cell.angle_gamma   90.00
#
_symmetry.space_group_name_H-M   'P 1'
#
loop_
_entity.id
_entity.type
_entity.pdbx_description
1 polymer ?
#
loop_
_entity_poly.entity_id
_entity_poly.type
_entity_poly.pdbx_seq_one_letter_code
_entity_poly.pdbx_strand_id
1 'polypeptide(L)'
;MTRLSSWRRWLQTTSLTAALTLGVAHGAAADPGPQQLRIGYQKGSVSLVLAKSHRLLEQRFPQTKISWTEFPAGPQMLEALNVGSIDVGSTGDIPPIFAQAAGADLLYVGVEPPKPKAEVILVPENSPIHDVAELKGHKVAFQKGSSSHNLLLRALQQAGLKFTDIKPVYLTPADARAAFQQGNVDAWAIWDPYYSAALLQGGVRVLTDGSKLNQTGSFYLAARPYTEANGAFIQQVLKVLTQADALSRSDREQSIALLAKTIGLPQPVIAAYLDHRPVTTITPLSADTIKAQQQTADLFYANHLVPVKLDISQRVWQPSAQ
;
A
#
# COMPACT_ATOMS: atom_id res chain seq x y z
N MET A 1 -93.98 -24.23 54.01
CA MET A 1 -94.02 -25.38 53.06
C MET A 1 -93.33 -25.00 51.79
N THR A 2 -92.37 -25.88 51.37
CA THR A 2 -91.76 -26.02 50.02
C THR A 2 -90.79 -24.96 49.57
N ARG A 3 -89.57 -25.24 49.75
CA ARG A 3 -88.43 -25.60 48.86
C ARG A 3 -88.47 -25.08 47.45
N LEU A 4 -87.27 -24.48 47.00
CA LEU A 4 -86.50 -24.85 45.81
C LEU A 4 -85.36 -23.81 45.64
N SER A 5 -84.20 -24.16 45.88
CA SER A 5 -83.02 -24.61 45.19
C SER A 5 -82.47 -23.63 44.17
N SER A 6 -81.31 -23.05 44.57
CA SER A 6 -80.41 -22.20 43.83
C SER A 6 -79.49 -22.96 42.88
N TRP A 7 -79.35 -22.50 41.70
CA TRP A 7 -78.15 -22.88 40.87
C TRP A 7 -77.36 -21.63 40.54
N ARG A 8 -76.19 -21.55 41.20
CA ARG A 8 -75.17 -20.57 40.85
C ARG A 8 -74.36 -21.17 39.68
N ARG A 9 -74.39 -20.52 38.52
CA ARG A 9 -73.43 -20.74 37.43
C ARG A 9 -72.18 -19.92 37.68
N TRP A 10 -71.04 -20.57 37.82
CA TRP A 10 -69.75 -19.99 37.81
C TRP A 10 -69.36 -19.68 36.36
N LEU A 11 -69.19 -18.39 36.02
CA LEU A 11 -68.49 -17.95 34.82
C LEU A 11 -67.01 -17.79 35.17
N GLN A 12 -66.19 -18.70 34.68
CA GLN A 12 -64.76 -18.53 34.66
C GLN A 12 -64.37 -17.62 33.52
N THR A 13 -63.95 -16.41 33.84
CA THR A 13 -63.28 -15.50 32.90
C THR A 13 -61.80 -15.87 32.82
N THR A 14 -61.41 -16.55 31.78
CA THR A 14 -60.00 -16.77 31.42
C THR A 14 -59.44 -15.49 30.83
N SER A 15 -58.67 -14.76 31.63
CA SER A 15 -57.88 -13.61 31.16
C SER A 15 -56.64 -14.14 30.39
N LEU A 16 -56.67 -13.98 29.07
CA LEU A 16 -55.53 -14.27 28.20
C LEU A 16 -54.57 -13.08 28.27
N THR A 17 -53.51 -13.18 29.09
CA THR A 17 -52.44 -12.19 29.13
C THR A 17 -51.48 -12.47 27.96
N ALA A 18 -51.63 -11.71 26.86
CA ALA A 18 -50.68 -11.73 25.76
C ALA A 18 -49.42 -10.97 26.19
N ALA A 19 -48.36 -11.71 26.53
CA ALA A 19 -47.04 -11.15 26.73
C ALA A 19 -46.46 -10.75 25.37
N LEU A 20 -46.50 -9.45 25.04
CA LEU A 20 -45.70 -8.87 23.97
C LEU A 20 -44.21 -8.91 24.38
N THR A 21 -43.49 -9.89 23.94
CA THR A 21 -42.01 -9.87 23.95
C THR A 21 -41.56 -8.89 22.87
N LEU A 22 -41.26 -7.64 23.26
CA LEU A 22 -40.47 -6.72 22.45
C LEU A 22 -39.11 -7.35 22.29
N GLY A 23 -38.86 -7.99 21.16
CA GLY A 23 -37.52 -8.37 20.70
C GLY A 23 -36.74 -7.09 20.47
N VAL A 24 -35.89 -6.71 21.43
CA VAL A 24 -34.87 -5.69 21.21
C VAL A 24 -33.91 -6.29 20.19
N ALA A 25 -34.09 -5.94 18.92
CA ALA A 25 -33.07 -6.18 17.90
C ALA A 25 -31.83 -5.40 18.34
N HIS A 26 -30.88 -6.09 18.96
CA HIS A 26 -29.53 -5.57 19.12
C HIS A 26 -28.97 -5.47 17.70
N GLY A 27 -29.20 -4.31 17.06
CA GLY A 27 -28.38 -3.91 15.93
C GLY A 27 -26.94 -3.98 16.42
N ALA A 28 -26.12 -4.84 15.81
CA ALA A 28 -24.69 -4.87 16.07
C ALA A 28 -24.18 -3.44 15.88
N ALA A 29 -23.98 -2.73 16.98
CA ALA A 29 -23.33 -1.43 16.94
C ALA A 29 -21.98 -1.67 16.27
N ALA A 30 -21.77 -1.04 15.13
CA ALA A 30 -20.48 -1.11 14.47
C ALA A 30 -19.43 -0.70 15.52
N ASP A 31 -18.41 -1.54 15.70
CA ASP A 31 -17.31 -1.26 16.60
C ASP A 31 -16.86 0.19 16.37
N PRO A 32 -16.86 1.07 17.39
CA PRO A 32 -16.60 2.49 17.21
C PRO A 32 -15.22 2.79 16.64
N GLY A 33 -14.39 1.76 16.44
CA GLY A 33 -13.02 1.88 15.96
C GLY A 33 -12.09 2.51 17.01
N PRO A 34 -10.79 2.61 16.72
CA PRO A 34 -9.81 3.23 17.60
C PRO A 34 -10.03 4.74 17.70
N GLN A 35 -9.56 5.35 18.81
CA GLN A 35 -9.62 6.81 18.98
C GLN A 35 -8.86 7.57 17.91
N GLN A 36 -7.78 7.00 17.39
CA GLN A 36 -6.97 7.61 16.34
C GLN A 36 -6.46 6.59 15.32
N LEU A 37 -6.23 7.08 14.09
CA LEU A 37 -5.53 6.38 13.02
C LEU A 37 -4.56 7.37 12.36
N ARG A 38 -3.26 7.05 12.41
CA ARG A 38 -2.19 7.85 11.80
C ARG A 38 -1.70 7.12 10.57
N ILE A 39 -1.82 7.75 9.40
CA ILE A 39 -1.55 7.12 8.10
C ILE A 39 -0.33 7.75 7.46
N GLY A 40 0.64 6.91 7.10
CA GLY A 40 1.75 7.28 6.22
C GLY A 40 1.41 7.04 4.75
N TYR A 41 1.74 8.00 3.89
CA TYR A 41 1.55 7.85 2.45
C TYR A 41 2.71 8.44 1.65
N GLN A 42 2.81 8.04 0.39
CA GLN A 42 3.76 8.56 -0.59
C GLN A 42 3.00 9.16 -1.76
N LYS A 43 3.63 10.04 -2.54
CA LYS A 43 3.04 10.64 -3.75
C LYS A 43 2.51 9.61 -4.76
N GLY A 44 3.14 8.43 -4.82
CA GLY A 44 2.71 7.30 -5.64
C GLY A 44 1.56 6.44 -5.07
N SER A 45 0.97 6.80 -3.93
CA SER A 45 -0.11 6.02 -3.29
C SER A 45 -1.48 6.60 -3.67
N VAL A 46 -1.98 6.30 -4.88
CA VAL A 46 -3.24 6.88 -5.42
C VAL A 46 -4.42 6.67 -4.49
N SER A 47 -4.62 5.43 -3.99
CA SER A 47 -5.70 5.11 -3.05
C SER A 47 -5.68 5.98 -1.79
N LEU A 48 -4.49 6.16 -1.19
CA LEU A 48 -4.32 6.97 0.03
C LEU A 48 -4.48 8.46 -0.26
N VAL A 49 -3.92 8.96 -1.37
CA VAL A 49 -4.05 10.39 -1.74
C VAL A 49 -5.49 10.74 -2.06
N LEU A 50 -6.24 9.89 -2.80
CA LEU A 50 -7.66 10.12 -3.08
C LEU A 50 -8.51 9.98 -1.81
N ALA A 51 -8.27 8.97 -0.96
CA ALA A 51 -8.97 8.83 0.32
C ALA A 51 -8.80 10.06 1.21
N LYS A 52 -7.57 10.58 1.33
CA LYS A 52 -7.25 11.83 2.05
C LYS A 52 -7.98 13.02 1.45
N SER A 53 -7.89 13.20 0.13
CA SER A 53 -8.41 14.38 -0.56
C SER A 53 -9.94 14.46 -0.51
N HIS A 54 -10.62 13.32 -0.58
CA HIS A 54 -12.08 13.22 -0.44
C HIS A 54 -12.54 13.05 1.01
N ARG A 55 -11.60 12.94 1.98
CA ARG A 55 -11.91 12.69 3.40
C ARG A 55 -12.75 11.43 3.62
N LEU A 56 -12.49 10.38 2.84
CA LEU A 56 -13.34 9.17 2.86
C LEU A 56 -13.25 8.41 4.18
N LEU A 57 -12.08 8.35 4.79
CA LEU A 57 -11.88 7.70 6.09
C LEU A 57 -12.52 8.52 7.22
N GLU A 58 -12.38 9.84 7.21
CA GLU A 58 -13.01 10.72 8.19
C GLU A 58 -14.54 10.65 8.13
N GLN A 59 -15.11 10.55 6.91
CA GLN A 59 -16.56 10.37 6.72
C GLN A 59 -17.03 8.99 7.18
N ARG A 60 -16.24 7.95 6.89
CA ARG A 60 -16.59 6.57 7.27
C ARG A 60 -16.45 6.29 8.75
N PHE A 61 -15.47 6.95 9.41
CA PHE A 61 -15.12 6.74 10.83
C PHE A 61 -15.11 8.07 11.60
N PRO A 62 -16.29 8.70 11.79
CA PRO A 62 -16.39 10.04 12.36
C PRO A 62 -15.93 10.14 13.83
N GLN A 63 -15.83 9.01 14.52
CA GLN A 63 -15.35 8.93 15.91
C GLN A 63 -13.83 8.73 16.00
N THR A 64 -13.16 8.38 14.90
CA THR A 64 -11.71 8.15 14.85
C THR A 64 -11.00 9.40 14.35
N LYS A 65 -10.05 9.93 15.12
CA LYS A 65 -9.20 11.03 14.66
C LYS A 65 -8.24 10.51 13.60
N ILE A 66 -8.42 10.92 12.33
CA ILE A 66 -7.53 10.54 11.23
C ILE A 66 -6.46 11.61 11.03
N SER A 67 -5.21 11.19 10.87
CA SER A 67 -4.10 12.07 10.50
C SER A 67 -3.23 11.46 9.41
N TRP A 68 -2.63 12.31 8.56
CA TRP A 68 -1.91 11.92 7.37
C TRP A 68 -0.53 12.53 7.35
N THR A 69 0.51 11.73 7.09
CA THR A 69 1.90 12.16 6.97
C THR A 69 2.49 11.69 5.65
N GLU A 70 3.02 12.62 4.86
CA GLU A 70 3.71 12.31 3.61
C GLU A 70 5.16 11.90 3.86
N PHE A 71 5.62 10.86 3.16
CA PHE A 71 6.99 10.39 3.18
C PHE A 71 7.57 10.36 1.76
N PRO A 72 8.87 10.64 1.61
CA PRO A 72 9.53 10.66 0.30
C PRO A 72 9.64 9.26 -0.31
N ALA A 73 9.76 8.21 0.51
CA ALA A 73 9.87 6.82 0.10
C ALA A 73 9.48 5.86 1.23
N GLY A 74 9.33 4.56 0.88
CA GLY A 74 8.92 3.50 1.79
C GLY A 74 9.83 3.28 3.00
N PRO A 75 11.17 3.26 2.86
CA PRO A 75 12.05 3.07 4.01
C PRO A 75 11.79 4.04 5.15
N GLN A 76 11.75 5.35 4.89
CA GLN A 76 11.49 6.37 5.91
C GLN A 76 10.09 6.24 6.53
N MET A 77 9.09 5.84 5.73
CA MET A 77 7.74 5.59 6.24
C MET A 77 7.71 4.39 7.20
N LEU A 78 8.44 3.30 6.90
CA LEU A 78 8.47 2.14 7.79
C LEU A 78 9.31 2.37 9.05
N GLU A 79 10.30 3.26 9.03
CA GLU A 79 10.96 3.76 10.23
C GLU A 79 9.95 4.46 11.16
N ALA A 80 9.11 5.38 10.60
CA ALA A 80 8.05 6.05 11.34
C ALA A 80 6.99 5.08 11.87
N LEU A 81 6.66 4.03 11.11
CA LEU A 81 5.74 2.97 11.53
C LEU A 81 6.34 2.16 12.69
N ASN A 82 7.63 1.79 12.60
CA ASN A 82 8.32 1.01 13.62
C ASN A 82 8.42 1.73 14.98
N VAL A 83 8.60 3.06 14.97
CA VAL A 83 8.65 3.86 16.21
C VAL A 83 7.26 4.35 16.68
N GLY A 84 6.19 3.90 16.02
CA GLY A 84 4.82 4.22 16.39
C GLY A 84 4.41 5.67 16.10
N SER A 85 5.08 6.38 15.18
CA SER A 85 4.67 7.72 14.72
C SER A 85 3.49 7.68 13.76
N ILE A 86 3.32 6.56 13.04
CA ILE A 86 2.14 6.22 12.24
C ILE A 86 1.67 4.80 12.57
N ASP A 87 0.43 4.45 12.23
CA ASP A 87 -0.20 3.16 12.53
C ASP A 87 -0.30 2.26 11.30
N VAL A 88 -0.52 2.86 10.13
CA VAL A 88 -0.69 2.17 8.84
C VAL A 88 0.02 2.95 7.74
N GLY A 89 0.59 2.25 6.77
CA GLY A 89 1.17 2.86 5.57
C GLY A 89 1.24 1.89 4.41
N SER A 90 1.45 2.42 3.18
CA SER A 90 1.61 1.60 1.98
C SER A 90 2.94 1.86 1.30
N THR A 91 3.61 0.79 0.88
CA THR A 91 4.92 0.84 0.25
C THR A 91 5.08 -0.28 -0.77
N GLY A 92 6.14 -0.25 -1.59
CA GLY A 92 6.52 -1.36 -2.46
C GLY A 92 6.97 -2.60 -1.69
N ASP A 93 7.52 -3.55 -2.41
CA ASP A 93 7.87 -4.89 -1.92
C ASP A 93 9.12 -4.95 -1.02
N ILE A 94 10.07 -4.06 -1.22
CA ILE A 94 11.38 -4.13 -0.53
C ILE A 94 11.43 -3.43 0.83
N PRO A 95 10.81 -2.27 1.05
CA PRO A 95 10.91 -1.61 2.36
C PRO A 95 10.52 -2.51 3.54
N PRO A 96 9.46 -3.36 3.47
CA PRO A 96 9.13 -4.27 4.57
C PRO A 96 10.24 -5.29 4.86
N ILE A 97 10.92 -5.79 3.82
CA ILE A 97 12.03 -6.75 3.96
C ILE A 97 13.19 -6.10 4.73
N PHE A 98 13.56 -4.85 4.37
CA PHE A 98 14.62 -4.13 5.08
C PHE A 98 14.24 -3.78 6.51
N ALA A 99 13.01 -3.30 6.74
CA ALA A 99 12.53 -2.96 8.07
C ALA A 99 12.49 -4.20 8.98
N GLN A 100 11.98 -5.33 8.50
CA GLN A 100 11.91 -6.59 9.25
C GLN A 100 13.32 -7.18 9.50
N ALA A 101 14.22 -7.07 8.53
CA ALA A 101 15.61 -7.47 8.70
C ALA A 101 16.36 -6.62 9.75
N ALA A 102 15.91 -5.37 9.95
CA ALA A 102 16.38 -4.47 11.01
C ALA A 102 15.63 -4.67 12.36
N GLY A 103 14.72 -5.66 12.45
CA GLY A 103 14.01 -6.01 13.69
C GLY A 103 12.66 -5.31 13.86
N ALA A 104 12.13 -4.61 12.85
CA ALA A 104 10.82 -3.96 12.95
C ALA A 104 9.70 -5.00 13.08
N ASP A 105 8.77 -4.79 14.01
CA ASP A 105 7.63 -5.67 14.25
C ASP A 105 6.38 -5.18 13.52
N LEU A 106 6.38 -5.40 12.20
CA LEU A 106 5.37 -4.97 11.25
C LEU A 106 4.66 -6.16 10.62
N LEU A 107 3.36 -6.02 10.38
CA LEU A 107 2.54 -7.01 9.69
C LEU A 107 2.11 -6.49 8.31
N TYR A 108 2.14 -7.38 7.33
CA TYR A 108 1.46 -7.21 6.05
C TYR A 108 -0.03 -7.38 6.28
N VAL A 109 -0.82 -6.34 6.01
CA VAL A 109 -2.29 -6.34 6.23
C VAL A 109 -3.09 -6.29 4.93
N GLY A 110 -2.44 -6.01 3.81
CA GLY A 110 -3.08 -6.00 2.48
C GLY A 110 -2.04 -5.84 1.37
N VAL A 111 -2.46 -6.14 0.14
CA VAL A 111 -1.62 -6.03 -1.06
C VAL A 111 -2.41 -5.47 -2.23
N GLU A 112 -1.79 -4.61 -3.02
CA GLU A 112 -2.19 -4.20 -4.37
C GLU A 112 -1.43 -5.02 -5.41
N PRO A 113 -2.00 -5.25 -6.61
CA PRO A 113 -1.32 -5.97 -7.67
C PRO A 113 -0.03 -5.26 -8.11
N PRO A 114 0.91 -5.98 -8.75
CA PRO A 114 2.11 -5.41 -9.36
C PRO A 114 1.77 -4.31 -10.36
N LYS A 115 2.64 -3.31 -10.45
CA LYS A 115 2.54 -2.16 -11.37
C LYS A 115 3.77 -2.11 -12.28
N PRO A 116 3.97 -3.10 -13.16
CA PRO A 116 5.24 -3.30 -13.87
C PRO A 116 5.61 -2.15 -14.79
N LYS A 117 4.63 -1.37 -15.26
CA LYS A 117 4.87 -0.20 -16.11
C LYS A 117 5.12 1.09 -15.32
N ALA A 118 4.92 1.07 -14.00
CA ALA A 118 5.08 2.25 -13.15
C ALA A 118 6.47 2.37 -12.50
N GLU A 119 7.40 1.48 -12.86
CA GLU A 119 8.79 1.48 -12.37
C GLU A 119 9.74 1.23 -13.53
N VAL A 120 10.79 2.02 -13.62
CA VAL A 120 11.73 2.02 -14.75
C VAL A 120 13.17 2.29 -14.33
N ILE A 121 14.10 1.95 -15.23
CA ILE A 121 15.46 2.51 -15.25
C ILE A 121 15.48 3.52 -16.39
N LEU A 122 15.81 4.78 -16.07
CA LEU A 122 15.98 5.87 -17.00
C LEU A 122 17.47 6.09 -17.31
N VAL A 123 17.74 6.49 -18.55
CA VAL A 123 19.04 7.03 -18.97
C VAL A 123 18.80 8.35 -19.73
N PRO A 124 19.81 9.24 -19.83
CA PRO A 124 19.71 10.41 -20.72
C PRO A 124 19.38 9.98 -22.16
N GLU A 125 18.62 10.80 -22.88
CA GLU A 125 18.20 10.49 -24.26
C GLU A 125 19.38 10.15 -25.19
N ASN A 126 20.49 10.90 -25.06
CA ASN A 126 21.71 10.72 -25.84
C ASN A 126 22.74 9.79 -25.16
N SER A 127 22.32 9.02 -24.14
CA SER A 127 23.22 8.08 -23.48
C SER A 127 23.67 6.97 -24.43
N PRO A 128 24.95 6.55 -24.40
CA PRO A 128 25.42 5.38 -25.14
C PRO A 128 24.89 4.05 -24.59
N ILE A 129 24.26 4.05 -23.41
CA ILE A 129 23.73 2.85 -22.74
C ILE A 129 22.39 2.49 -23.38
N HIS A 130 22.31 1.44 -24.17
CA HIS A 130 21.09 1.00 -24.89
C HIS A 130 20.44 -0.23 -24.29
N ASP A 131 21.15 -0.98 -23.45
CA ASP A 131 20.61 -2.12 -22.70
C ASP A 131 21.16 -2.18 -21.28
N VAL A 132 20.57 -3.08 -20.45
CA VAL A 132 20.93 -3.20 -19.04
C VAL A 132 22.35 -3.74 -18.83
N ALA A 133 22.87 -4.58 -19.78
CA ALA A 133 24.22 -5.12 -19.67
C ALA A 133 25.30 -4.02 -19.76
N GLU A 134 24.99 -2.94 -20.46
CA GLU A 134 25.88 -1.78 -20.59
C GLU A 134 25.93 -0.89 -19.34
N LEU A 135 25.11 -1.17 -18.31
CA LEU A 135 25.21 -0.50 -17.00
C LEU A 135 26.48 -0.89 -16.23
N LYS A 136 27.23 -1.89 -16.68
CA LYS A 136 28.48 -2.32 -16.05
C LYS A 136 29.48 -1.17 -15.90
N GLY A 137 29.93 -0.91 -14.66
CA GLY A 137 30.86 0.17 -14.33
C GLY A 137 30.23 1.56 -14.22
N HIS A 138 28.93 1.71 -14.57
CA HIS A 138 28.23 2.98 -14.52
C HIS A 138 27.62 3.31 -13.15
N LYS A 139 27.40 4.60 -12.89
CA LYS A 139 26.74 5.11 -11.69
C LYS A 139 25.22 5.05 -11.87
N VAL A 140 24.57 4.27 -11.03
CA VAL A 140 23.10 4.13 -11.06
C VAL A 140 22.52 4.69 -9.77
N ALA A 141 21.68 5.73 -9.88
CA ALA A 141 20.99 6.31 -8.74
C ALA A 141 19.67 5.57 -8.45
N PHE A 142 19.39 5.34 -7.19
CA PHE A 142 18.12 4.80 -6.69
C PHE A 142 18.02 4.92 -5.17
N GLN A 143 16.79 4.81 -4.64
CA GLN A 143 16.57 4.74 -3.19
C GLN A 143 16.89 3.32 -2.67
N LYS A 144 17.89 3.21 -1.79
CA LYS A 144 18.22 1.94 -1.12
C LYS A 144 17.01 1.39 -0.37
N GLY A 145 16.73 0.10 -0.53
CA GLY A 145 15.62 -0.57 0.15
C GLY A 145 14.22 -0.22 -0.37
N SER A 146 14.12 0.37 -1.57
CA SER A 146 12.85 0.64 -2.26
C SER A 146 12.53 -0.42 -3.32
N SER A 147 11.33 -0.37 -3.92
CA SER A 147 10.95 -1.21 -5.05
C SER A 147 11.84 -1.00 -6.28
N SER A 148 12.34 0.22 -6.54
CA SER A 148 13.31 0.44 -7.61
C SER A 148 14.66 -0.24 -7.37
N HIS A 149 15.02 -0.53 -6.11
CA HIS A 149 16.17 -1.39 -5.80
C HIS A 149 15.91 -2.83 -6.26
N ASN A 150 14.70 -3.36 -6.09
CA ASN A 150 14.31 -4.67 -6.61
C ASN A 150 14.30 -4.70 -8.14
N LEU A 151 13.68 -3.69 -8.77
CA LEU A 151 13.69 -3.54 -10.23
C LEU A 151 15.12 -3.60 -10.77
N LEU A 152 16.03 -2.80 -10.21
CA LEU A 152 17.43 -2.73 -10.63
C LEU A 152 18.15 -4.08 -10.44
N LEU A 153 18.03 -4.70 -9.25
CA LEU A 153 18.66 -5.99 -8.97
C LEU A 153 18.20 -7.08 -9.95
N ARG A 154 16.89 -7.18 -10.19
CA ARG A 154 16.32 -8.16 -11.13
C ARG A 154 16.71 -7.89 -12.58
N ALA A 155 16.72 -6.62 -13.00
CA ALA A 155 17.16 -6.23 -14.34
C ALA A 155 18.63 -6.59 -14.57
N LEU A 156 19.51 -6.30 -13.61
CA LEU A 156 20.93 -6.68 -13.68
C LEU A 156 21.10 -8.19 -13.76
N GLN A 157 20.40 -8.98 -12.93
CA GLN A 157 20.47 -10.44 -12.99
C GLN A 157 20.02 -11.00 -14.32
N GLN A 158 18.91 -10.47 -14.88
CA GLN A 158 18.41 -10.89 -16.19
C GLN A 158 19.42 -10.58 -17.32
N ALA A 159 20.19 -9.51 -17.18
CA ALA A 159 21.27 -9.13 -18.06
C ALA A 159 22.61 -9.86 -17.78
N GLY A 160 22.64 -10.82 -16.85
CA GLY A 160 23.85 -11.56 -16.48
C GLY A 160 24.85 -10.77 -15.63
N LEU A 161 24.44 -9.63 -15.05
CA LEU A 161 25.25 -8.79 -14.19
C LEU A 161 25.00 -9.09 -12.70
N LYS A 162 26.03 -8.88 -11.89
CA LYS A 162 25.94 -8.81 -10.43
C LYS A 162 25.67 -7.37 -9.99
N PHE A 163 25.10 -7.21 -8.82
CA PHE A 163 24.90 -5.88 -8.24
C PHE A 163 26.21 -5.11 -8.05
N THR A 164 27.31 -5.82 -7.81
CA THR A 164 28.66 -5.27 -7.69
C THR A 164 29.30 -4.82 -9.01
N ASP A 165 28.68 -5.13 -10.15
CA ASP A 165 29.17 -4.71 -11.47
C ASP A 165 28.82 -3.25 -11.78
N ILE A 166 27.89 -2.63 -11.04
CA ILE A 166 27.56 -1.21 -11.14
C ILE A 166 28.16 -0.40 -9.99
N LYS A 167 28.07 0.94 -10.10
CA LYS A 167 28.39 1.87 -9.00
C LYS A 167 27.08 2.40 -8.41
N PRO A 168 26.52 1.80 -7.35
CA PRO A 168 25.27 2.23 -6.79
C PRO A 168 25.40 3.59 -6.10
N VAL A 169 24.44 4.50 -6.36
CA VAL A 169 24.36 5.82 -5.75
C VAL A 169 23.02 5.91 -5.00
N TYR A 170 23.08 5.86 -3.68
CA TYR A 170 21.90 5.82 -2.82
C TYR A 170 21.38 7.24 -2.55
N LEU A 171 20.27 7.60 -3.17
CA LEU A 171 19.68 8.92 -3.09
C LEU A 171 18.16 8.83 -2.90
N THR A 172 17.56 9.83 -2.26
CA THR A 172 16.11 9.99 -2.27
C THR A 172 15.61 10.29 -3.68
N PRO A 173 14.34 10.09 -4.01
CA PRO A 173 13.83 10.40 -5.36
C PRO A 173 14.13 11.82 -5.83
N ALA A 174 14.02 12.82 -4.94
CA ALA A 174 14.30 14.22 -5.30
C ALA A 174 15.78 14.47 -5.58
N ASP A 175 16.67 13.96 -4.72
CA ASP A 175 18.12 14.09 -4.87
C ASP A 175 18.63 13.30 -6.09
N ALA A 176 18.08 12.10 -6.33
CA ALA A 176 18.39 11.28 -7.50
C ALA A 176 18.00 12.00 -8.80
N ARG A 177 16.83 12.66 -8.84
CA ARG A 177 16.41 13.48 -9.97
C ARG A 177 17.42 14.60 -10.24
N ALA A 178 17.80 15.33 -9.20
CA ALA A 178 18.75 16.44 -9.33
C ALA A 178 20.13 15.94 -9.82
N ALA A 179 20.65 14.84 -9.23
CA ALA A 179 21.92 14.25 -9.65
C ALA A 179 21.88 13.75 -11.10
N PHE A 180 20.77 13.15 -11.52
CA PHE A 180 20.58 12.65 -12.87
C PHE A 180 20.48 13.78 -13.90
N GLN A 181 19.74 14.85 -13.62
CA GLN A 181 19.63 16.03 -14.49
C GLN A 181 20.96 16.77 -14.64
N GLN A 182 21.81 16.75 -13.62
CA GLN A 182 23.16 17.36 -13.65
C GLN A 182 24.23 16.46 -14.29
N GLY A 183 23.88 15.23 -14.72
CA GLY A 183 24.83 14.28 -15.27
C GLY A 183 25.81 13.67 -14.24
N ASN A 184 25.51 13.77 -12.94
CA ASN A 184 26.34 13.21 -11.87
C ASN A 184 26.18 11.69 -11.73
N VAL A 185 25.14 11.11 -12.33
CA VAL A 185 24.87 9.67 -12.46
C VAL A 185 24.44 9.34 -13.88
N ASP A 186 24.72 8.11 -14.32
CA ASP A 186 24.51 7.67 -15.70
C ASP A 186 23.11 7.10 -15.94
N ALA A 187 22.48 6.55 -14.87
CA ALA A 187 21.15 5.99 -14.90
C ALA A 187 20.41 6.24 -13.60
N TRP A 188 19.06 6.18 -13.66
CA TRP A 188 18.19 6.39 -12.50
C TRP A 188 17.07 5.35 -12.47
N ALA A 189 17.05 4.49 -11.46
CA ALA A 189 15.95 3.57 -11.20
C ALA A 189 14.91 4.24 -10.29
N ILE A 190 13.65 4.34 -10.79
CA ILE A 190 12.61 5.17 -10.16
C ILE A 190 11.20 4.66 -10.49
N TRP A 191 10.24 5.11 -9.72
CA TRP A 191 8.81 4.84 -9.87
C TRP A 191 7.98 6.11 -10.15
N ASP A 192 6.73 5.91 -10.56
CA ASP A 192 5.77 6.99 -10.74
C ASP A 192 5.36 7.66 -9.38
N PRO A 193 5.04 8.95 -9.40
CA PRO A 193 4.94 9.83 -10.57
C PRO A 193 6.25 10.51 -11.01
N TYR A 194 7.39 10.22 -10.36
CA TYR A 194 8.69 10.81 -10.73
C TYR A 194 9.12 10.42 -12.14
N TYR A 195 8.87 9.17 -12.51
CA TYR A 195 9.13 8.64 -13.84
C TYR A 195 8.36 9.40 -14.92
N SER A 196 7.03 9.50 -14.81
CA SER A 196 6.19 10.26 -15.76
C SER A 196 6.58 11.73 -15.80
N ALA A 197 6.96 12.32 -14.67
CA ALA A 197 7.44 13.71 -14.64
C ALA A 197 8.76 13.88 -15.41
N ALA A 198 9.68 12.92 -15.30
CA ALA A 198 10.95 12.95 -16.04
C ALA A 198 10.74 12.80 -17.54
N LEU A 199 9.88 11.87 -17.99
CA LEU A 199 9.56 11.67 -19.41
C LEU A 199 8.91 12.90 -20.03
N LEU A 200 7.91 13.48 -19.35
CA LEU A 200 7.20 14.68 -19.86
C LEU A 200 8.09 15.93 -19.90
N GLN A 201 9.11 15.97 -19.06
CA GLN A 201 10.12 17.04 -19.12
C GLN A 201 11.03 16.90 -20.35
N GLY A 202 11.21 15.66 -20.84
CA GLY A 202 12.09 15.33 -21.96
C GLY A 202 13.57 15.14 -21.58
N GLY A 203 14.38 14.81 -22.58
CA GLY A 203 15.82 14.60 -22.44
C GLY A 203 16.20 13.28 -21.78
N VAL A 204 15.25 12.36 -21.60
CA VAL A 204 15.44 11.04 -21.01
C VAL A 204 14.69 9.97 -21.79
N ARG A 205 15.16 8.74 -21.71
CA ARG A 205 14.46 7.56 -22.25
C ARG A 205 14.45 6.41 -21.24
N VAL A 206 13.47 5.53 -21.39
CA VAL A 206 13.39 4.29 -20.64
C VAL A 206 14.39 3.30 -21.19
N LEU A 207 15.27 2.79 -20.33
CA LEU A 207 16.17 1.68 -20.63
C LEU A 207 15.43 0.34 -20.49
N THR A 208 14.71 0.17 -19.38
CA THR A 208 13.85 -0.99 -19.10
C THR A 208 12.79 -0.66 -18.08
N ASP A 209 11.72 -1.45 -18.04
CA ASP A 209 10.66 -1.40 -17.04
C ASP A 209 10.48 -2.75 -16.31
N GLY A 210 9.49 -2.85 -15.44
CA GLY A 210 9.18 -4.05 -14.68
C GLY A 210 8.40 -5.14 -15.45
N SER A 211 8.00 -4.93 -16.70
CA SER A 211 7.05 -5.82 -17.42
C SER A 211 7.56 -7.24 -17.62
N LYS A 212 8.88 -7.43 -17.66
CA LYS A 212 9.52 -8.75 -17.81
C LYS A 212 10.13 -9.27 -16.52
N LEU A 213 9.87 -8.62 -15.40
CA LEU A 213 10.44 -8.92 -14.10
C LEU A 213 9.34 -9.39 -13.13
N ASN A 214 9.68 -10.34 -12.26
CA ASN A 214 8.76 -10.77 -11.22
C ASN A 214 8.67 -9.69 -10.14
N GLN A 215 7.49 -9.09 -9.98
CA GLN A 215 7.17 -8.12 -8.94
C GLN A 215 6.03 -8.64 -8.08
N THR A 216 6.03 -8.31 -6.79
CA THR A 216 5.02 -8.78 -5.83
C THR A 216 3.87 -7.81 -5.59
N GLY A 217 4.01 -6.56 -6.01
CA GLY A 217 3.03 -5.50 -5.82
C GLY A 217 3.40 -4.52 -4.71
N SER A 218 2.42 -3.74 -4.28
CA SER A 218 2.58 -2.83 -3.14
C SER A 218 1.83 -3.35 -1.93
N PHE A 219 2.42 -3.23 -0.76
CA PHE A 219 1.87 -3.75 0.49
C PHE A 219 1.37 -2.63 1.40
N TYR A 220 0.28 -2.92 2.10
CA TYR A 220 -0.15 -2.17 3.27
C TYR A 220 0.44 -2.83 4.51
N LEU A 221 1.09 -2.03 5.35
CA LEU A 221 1.76 -2.46 6.56
C LEU A 221 1.13 -1.75 7.76
N ALA A 222 1.08 -2.46 8.88
CA ALA A 222 0.70 -1.88 10.16
C ALA A 222 1.60 -2.42 11.28
N ALA A 223 1.78 -1.67 12.35
CA ALA A 223 2.48 -2.16 13.53
C ALA A 223 1.70 -3.34 14.14
N ARG A 224 2.40 -4.39 14.57
CA ARG A 224 1.74 -5.59 15.13
C ARG A 224 0.79 -5.25 16.28
N PRO A 225 1.18 -4.49 17.32
CA PRO A 225 0.27 -4.21 18.43
C PRO A 225 -1.01 -3.47 17.99
N TYR A 226 -0.88 -2.55 17.01
CA TYR A 226 -2.04 -1.85 16.47
C TYR A 226 -2.95 -2.80 15.67
N THR A 227 -2.36 -3.70 14.90
CA THR A 227 -3.10 -4.67 14.09
C THR A 227 -3.85 -5.68 14.96
N GLU A 228 -3.22 -6.20 15.99
CA GLU A 228 -3.83 -7.15 16.94
C GLU A 228 -5.03 -6.54 17.67
N ALA A 229 -4.92 -5.26 18.04
CA ALA A 229 -6.01 -4.55 18.71
C ALA A 229 -7.13 -4.08 17.75
N ASN A 230 -6.84 -3.85 16.46
CA ASN A 230 -7.73 -3.13 15.54
C ASN A 230 -7.91 -3.84 14.19
N GLY A 231 -7.70 -5.15 14.09
CA GLY A 231 -7.66 -5.87 12.81
C GLY A 231 -8.93 -5.72 11.97
N ALA A 232 -10.12 -5.85 12.58
CA ALA A 232 -11.39 -5.66 11.89
C ALA A 232 -11.56 -4.22 11.36
N PHE A 233 -11.10 -3.22 12.10
CA PHE A 233 -11.09 -1.83 11.68
C PHE A 233 -10.14 -1.62 10.49
N ILE A 234 -8.93 -2.20 10.52
CA ILE A 234 -7.97 -2.14 9.40
C ILE A 234 -8.60 -2.71 8.12
N GLN A 235 -9.33 -3.82 8.19
CA GLN A 235 -10.03 -4.38 7.03
C GLN A 235 -11.04 -3.38 6.44
N GLN A 236 -11.79 -2.67 7.27
CA GLN A 236 -12.72 -1.64 6.80
C GLN A 236 -11.97 -0.46 6.17
N VAL A 237 -10.83 -0.04 6.75
CA VAL A 237 -9.95 0.97 6.15
C VAL A 237 -9.51 0.54 4.74
N LEU A 238 -9.01 -0.68 4.57
CA LEU A 238 -8.57 -1.20 3.26
C LEU A 238 -9.70 -1.26 2.23
N LYS A 239 -10.94 -1.55 2.66
CA LYS A 239 -12.13 -1.47 1.77
C LYS A 239 -12.37 -0.04 1.29
N VAL A 240 -12.30 0.96 2.18
CA VAL A 240 -12.43 2.37 1.81
C VAL A 240 -11.31 2.80 0.85
N LEU A 241 -10.08 2.35 1.07
CA LEU A 241 -8.96 2.64 0.18
C LEU A 241 -9.13 2.00 -1.21
N THR A 242 -9.71 0.81 -1.30
CA THR A 242 -10.09 0.19 -2.58
C THR A 242 -11.13 1.02 -3.31
N GLN A 243 -12.16 1.54 -2.59
CA GLN A 243 -13.14 2.44 -3.17
C GLN A 243 -12.52 3.76 -3.64
N ALA A 244 -11.59 4.30 -2.85
CA ALA A 244 -10.84 5.51 -3.24
C ALA A 244 -10.03 5.29 -4.53
N ASP A 245 -9.34 4.16 -4.68
CA ASP A 245 -8.60 3.85 -5.90
C ASP A 245 -9.51 3.75 -7.13
N ALA A 246 -10.70 3.19 -6.96
CA ALA A 246 -11.69 3.07 -8.05
C ALA A 246 -12.08 4.42 -8.65
N LEU A 247 -12.07 5.51 -7.87
CA LEU A 247 -12.33 6.87 -8.35
C LEU A 247 -11.35 7.29 -9.45
N SER A 248 -10.11 6.81 -9.41
CA SER A 248 -9.10 7.11 -10.45
C SER A 248 -9.54 6.66 -11.85
N ARG A 249 -10.58 5.84 -11.96
CA ARG A 249 -11.16 5.34 -13.21
C ARG A 249 -12.60 5.79 -13.42
N SER A 250 -13.44 5.68 -12.40
CA SER A 250 -14.87 6.04 -12.51
C SER A 250 -15.08 7.56 -12.62
N ASP A 251 -14.15 8.35 -12.07
CA ASP A 251 -14.12 9.82 -12.11
C ASP A 251 -12.70 10.29 -12.41
N ARG A 252 -12.19 9.88 -13.58
CA ARG A 252 -10.80 10.03 -13.95
C ARG A 252 -10.36 11.48 -14.02
N GLU A 253 -11.15 12.35 -14.64
CA GLU A 253 -10.79 13.76 -14.85
C GLU A 253 -10.67 14.51 -13.51
N GLN A 254 -11.66 14.35 -12.63
CA GLN A 254 -11.62 14.94 -11.30
C GLN A 254 -10.47 14.35 -10.45
N SER A 255 -10.23 13.04 -10.56
CA SER A 255 -9.12 12.38 -9.88
C SER A 255 -7.76 12.92 -10.34
N ILE A 256 -7.57 13.15 -11.65
CA ILE A 256 -6.35 13.75 -12.19
C ILE A 256 -6.16 15.16 -11.61
N ALA A 257 -7.19 16.00 -11.65
CA ALA A 257 -7.11 17.35 -11.13
C ALA A 257 -6.79 17.38 -9.63
N LEU A 258 -7.43 16.50 -8.85
CA LEU A 258 -7.26 16.42 -7.41
C LEU A 258 -5.87 15.88 -7.02
N LEU A 259 -5.42 14.80 -7.68
CA LEU A 259 -4.08 14.26 -7.48
C LEU A 259 -3.01 15.26 -7.87
N ALA A 260 -3.16 15.95 -9.02
CA ALA A 260 -2.22 17.00 -9.48
C ALA A 260 -2.06 18.10 -8.44
N LYS A 261 -3.18 18.59 -7.90
CA LYS A 261 -3.19 19.61 -6.83
C LYS A 261 -2.53 19.10 -5.55
N THR A 262 -2.85 17.89 -5.13
CA THR A 262 -2.37 17.34 -3.85
C THR A 262 -0.90 16.96 -3.89
N ILE A 263 -0.45 16.36 -5.01
CA ILE A 263 0.93 15.88 -5.20
C ILE A 263 1.86 17.04 -5.64
N GLY A 264 1.29 18.12 -6.19
CA GLY A 264 2.05 19.26 -6.70
C GLY A 264 2.72 18.98 -8.05
N LEU A 265 2.06 18.21 -8.95
CA LEU A 265 2.55 17.87 -10.29
C LEU A 265 1.52 18.27 -11.36
N PRO A 266 1.96 18.57 -12.61
CA PRO A 266 1.05 18.88 -13.72
C PRO A 266 0.06 17.73 -14.02
N GLN A 267 -1.16 18.07 -14.42
CA GLN A 267 -2.19 17.06 -14.77
C GLN A 267 -1.74 16.04 -15.83
N PRO A 268 -1.00 16.42 -16.90
CA PRO A 268 -0.49 15.44 -17.85
C PRO A 268 0.43 14.39 -17.24
N VAL A 269 1.24 14.76 -16.22
CA VAL A 269 2.07 13.81 -15.48
C VAL A 269 1.20 12.79 -14.73
N ILE A 270 0.15 13.26 -14.08
CA ILE A 270 -0.79 12.40 -13.35
C ILE A 270 -1.56 11.49 -14.31
N ALA A 271 -1.99 12.01 -15.46
CA ALA A 271 -2.66 11.20 -16.48
C ALA A 271 -1.77 10.05 -16.96
N ALA A 272 -0.51 10.33 -17.32
CA ALA A 272 0.47 9.32 -17.71
C ALA A 272 0.72 8.30 -16.60
N TYR A 273 0.88 8.76 -15.36
CA TYR A 273 1.04 7.88 -14.20
C TYR A 273 -0.16 6.93 -14.03
N LEU A 274 -1.39 7.42 -14.14
CA LEU A 274 -2.57 6.58 -14.03
C LEU A 274 -2.68 5.54 -15.18
N ASP A 275 -2.13 5.82 -16.37
CA ASP A 275 -2.09 4.87 -17.49
C ASP A 275 -1.12 3.71 -17.26
N HIS A 276 -0.10 3.89 -16.43
CA HIS A 276 0.84 2.83 -16.06
C HIS A 276 0.29 1.86 -14.99
N ARG A 277 -0.86 2.19 -14.37
CA ARG A 277 -1.42 1.39 -13.28
C ARG A 277 -2.48 0.40 -13.78
N PRO A 278 -2.46 -0.87 -13.29
CA PRO A 278 -3.56 -1.79 -13.52
C PRO A 278 -4.80 -1.37 -12.73
N VAL A 279 -5.92 -2.06 -12.96
CA VAL A 279 -7.06 -2.02 -12.04
C VAL A 279 -6.59 -2.50 -10.67
N THR A 280 -6.79 -1.68 -9.65
CA THR A 280 -6.29 -1.94 -8.31
C THR A 280 -7.43 -2.36 -7.38
N THR A 281 -7.24 -3.48 -6.70
CA THR A 281 -8.06 -3.92 -5.57
C THR A 281 -7.10 -4.32 -4.46
N ILE A 282 -7.34 -3.83 -3.26
CA ILE A 282 -6.55 -4.20 -2.09
C ILE A 282 -7.15 -5.48 -1.52
N THR A 283 -6.36 -6.54 -1.49
CA THR A 283 -6.77 -7.86 -1.00
C THR A 283 -5.91 -8.32 0.17
N PRO A 284 -6.37 -9.27 0.99
CA PRO A 284 -5.47 -10.03 1.86
C PRO A 284 -4.38 -10.72 1.03
N LEU A 285 -3.24 -11.01 1.65
CA LEU A 285 -2.14 -11.69 0.98
C LEU A 285 -2.51 -13.17 0.72
N SER A 286 -2.48 -13.57 -0.55
CA SER A 286 -2.62 -14.99 -0.94
C SER A 286 -1.35 -15.78 -0.65
N ALA A 287 -1.44 -17.11 -0.63
CA ALA A 287 -0.29 -17.99 -0.51
C ALA A 287 0.76 -17.73 -1.61
N ASP A 288 0.31 -17.44 -2.84
CA ASP A 288 1.21 -17.13 -3.96
C ASP A 288 1.92 -15.78 -3.74
N THR A 289 1.22 -14.77 -3.22
CA THR A 289 1.82 -13.47 -2.88
C THR A 289 2.86 -13.62 -1.77
N ILE A 290 2.56 -14.40 -0.73
CA ILE A 290 3.49 -14.69 0.37
C ILE A 290 4.74 -15.39 -0.17
N LYS A 291 4.56 -16.40 -1.02
CA LYS A 291 5.65 -17.12 -1.67
C LYS A 291 6.51 -16.22 -2.55
N ALA A 292 5.90 -15.35 -3.35
CA ALA A 292 6.61 -14.39 -4.20
C ALA A 292 7.40 -13.38 -3.37
N GLN A 293 6.84 -12.88 -2.26
CA GLN A 293 7.53 -11.97 -1.34
C GLN A 293 8.68 -12.69 -0.60
N GLN A 294 8.50 -13.96 -0.24
CA GLN A 294 9.56 -14.78 0.32
C GLN A 294 10.73 -14.93 -0.68
N GLN A 295 10.45 -15.24 -1.95
CA GLN A 295 11.46 -15.32 -2.99
C GLN A 295 12.23 -14.00 -3.15
N THR A 296 11.53 -12.88 -3.01
CA THR A 296 12.16 -11.55 -3.05
C THR A 296 13.07 -11.33 -1.83
N ALA A 297 12.64 -11.71 -0.64
CA ALA A 297 13.46 -11.65 0.56
C ALA A 297 14.72 -12.55 0.46
N ASP A 298 14.55 -13.77 -0.04
CA ASP A 298 15.65 -14.73 -0.26
C ASP A 298 16.64 -14.20 -1.30
N LEU A 299 16.16 -13.54 -2.36
CA LEU A 299 17.00 -12.89 -3.37
C LEU A 299 17.90 -11.81 -2.77
N PHE A 300 17.34 -10.95 -1.92
CA PHE A 300 18.09 -9.88 -1.26
C PHE A 300 19.08 -10.43 -0.24
N TYR A 301 18.72 -11.48 0.48
CA TYR A 301 19.63 -12.18 1.39
C TYR A 301 20.79 -12.85 0.64
N ALA A 302 20.51 -13.56 -0.45
CA ALA A 302 21.51 -14.22 -1.28
C ALA A 302 22.52 -13.24 -1.93
N ASN A 303 22.08 -11.99 -2.19
CA ASN A 303 22.95 -10.92 -2.68
C ASN A 303 23.61 -10.09 -1.56
N HIS A 304 23.51 -10.52 -0.30
CA HIS A 304 24.07 -9.82 0.88
C HIS A 304 23.55 -8.38 1.05
N LEU A 305 22.36 -8.08 0.53
CA LEU A 305 21.71 -6.77 0.63
C LEU A 305 20.91 -6.62 1.93
N VAL A 306 20.50 -7.74 2.55
CA VAL A 306 20.00 -7.81 3.92
C VAL A 306 20.80 -8.81 4.74
N PRO A 307 21.02 -8.55 6.05
CA PRO A 307 21.95 -9.35 6.87
C PRO A 307 21.37 -10.65 7.39
N VAL A 308 20.04 -10.82 7.38
CA VAL A 308 19.36 -11.97 7.97
C VAL A 308 18.37 -12.56 7.00
N LYS A 309 18.14 -13.88 7.10
CA LYS A 309 17.10 -14.58 6.39
C LYS A 309 15.76 -14.36 7.11
N LEU A 310 14.73 -13.97 6.35
CA LEU A 310 13.39 -13.71 6.87
C LEU A 310 12.45 -14.88 6.58
N ASP A 311 11.44 -15.05 7.43
CA ASP A 311 10.25 -15.86 7.16
C ASP A 311 9.06 -14.90 7.03
N ILE A 312 8.65 -14.64 5.79
CA ILE A 312 7.57 -13.71 5.48
C ILE A 312 6.22 -14.22 6.00
N SER A 313 6.02 -15.54 6.05
CA SER A 313 4.74 -16.12 6.50
C SER A 313 4.37 -15.72 7.94
N GLN A 314 5.36 -15.54 8.81
CA GLN A 314 5.17 -15.10 10.20
C GLN A 314 4.88 -13.59 10.34
N ARG A 315 4.94 -12.85 9.26
CA ARG A 315 4.73 -11.40 9.21
C ARG A 315 3.43 -11.00 8.52
N VAL A 316 2.59 -11.96 8.18
CA VAL A 316 1.30 -11.73 7.53
C VAL A 316 0.18 -11.80 8.55
N TRP A 317 -0.60 -10.74 8.64
CA TRP A 317 -1.81 -10.76 9.42
C TRP A 317 -2.90 -11.55 8.70
N GLN A 318 -3.51 -12.49 9.40
CA GLN A 318 -4.64 -13.26 8.92
C GLN A 318 -5.91 -12.73 9.61
N PRO A 319 -6.92 -12.30 8.84
CA PRO A 319 -8.22 -11.99 9.42
C PRO A 319 -8.76 -13.23 10.17
N SER A 320 -9.27 -13.04 11.38
CA SER A 320 -10.00 -14.10 12.07
C SER A 320 -11.14 -14.57 11.15
N ALA A 321 -11.27 -15.86 10.93
CA ALA A 321 -12.43 -16.42 10.25
C ALA A 321 -13.70 -15.97 10.99
N GLN A 322 -14.55 -15.21 10.31
CA GLN A 322 -15.88 -14.82 10.82
C GLN A 322 -16.86 -15.95 10.67
#